data_1dde2441a24132bbae679b1cccd8cdfa
#
_entry.id   1dde2441a24132bbae679b1cccd8cdfa
#
_cell.length_a   1.000
_cell.length_b   1.000
_cell.length_c   1.000
_cell.angle_alpha   90.00
_cell.angle_beta   90.00
_cell.angle_gamma   90.00
#
_symmetry.space_group_name_H-M   'P 1'
#
loop_
_entity.id
_entity.type
_entity.pdbx_description
1 polymer ?
#
loop_
_entity_poly.entity_id
_entity_poly.type
_entity_poly.pdbx_seq_one_letter_code
_entity_poly.pdbx_strand_id
1 'polypeptide(L)' 'MSSPLNMHTARMALDRDPELRQWAEQWLKSKERSVAANMTDEEFDKHWLYVRPERMHDGALEAVTAYQQEHQG' A
#
# COMPACT_ATOMS: atom_id res chain seq x y z
N MET A 1 13.21 -10.27 -20.04
CA MET A 1 12.88 -8.85 -19.85
C MET A 1 11.59 -8.71 -19.08
N SER A 2 11.61 -7.95 -18.01
CA SER A 2 10.42 -7.82 -17.18
C SER A 2 9.44 -6.83 -17.80
N SER A 3 8.16 -7.12 -17.68
CA SER A 3 7.12 -6.20 -18.10
C SER A 3 7.18 -4.93 -17.26
N PRO A 4 6.87 -3.76 -17.82
CA PRO A 4 6.80 -2.56 -17.01
C PRO A 4 5.71 -2.68 -15.96
N LEU A 5 6.02 -2.26 -14.76
CA LEU A 5 5.05 -2.26 -13.69
C LEU A 5 4.04 -1.14 -13.92
N ASN A 6 2.76 -1.47 -13.88
CA ASN A 6 1.70 -0.48 -14.00
C ASN A 6 0.61 -0.79 -12.98
N MET A 7 -0.44 0.03 -12.93
CA MET A 7 -1.49 -0.14 -11.93
C MET A 7 -2.17 -1.50 -12.03
N HIS A 8 -2.38 -1.98 -13.25
CA HIS A 8 -3.03 -3.27 -13.45
C HIS A 8 -2.18 -4.41 -12.90
N THR A 9 -0.90 -4.45 -13.27
CA THR A 9 0.00 -5.51 -12.80
C THR A 9 0.26 -5.41 -11.30
N ALA A 10 0.31 -4.19 -10.76
CA ALA A 10 0.47 -3.99 -9.33
C ALA A 10 -0.74 -4.53 -8.56
N ARG A 11 -1.95 -4.24 -9.03
CA ARG A 11 -3.16 -4.76 -8.39
C ARG A 11 -3.22 -6.29 -8.44
N MET A 12 -2.83 -6.85 -9.58
CA MET A 12 -2.79 -8.30 -9.71
C MET A 12 -1.79 -8.92 -8.74
N ALA A 13 -0.63 -8.30 -8.57
CA ALA A 13 0.37 -8.78 -7.65
C ALA A 13 -0.16 -8.76 -6.21
N LEU A 14 -0.86 -7.70 -5.83
CA LEU A 14 -1.44 -7.59 -4.50
C LEU A 14 -2.52 -8.65 -4.27
N ASP A 15 -3.31 -8.95 -5.29
CA ASP A 15 -4.37 -9.95 -5.18
C ASP A 15 -3.83 -11.37 -5.07
N ARG A 16 -2.68 -11.63 -5.68
CA ARG A 16 -2.08 -12.97 -5.70
C ARG A 16 -1.19 -13.25 -4.50
N ASP A 17 -0.58 -12.21 -3.94
CA ASP A 17 0.43 -12.37 -2.90
C ASP A 17 -0.03 -11.71 -1.61
N PRO A 18 -0.54 -12.51 -0.65
CA PRO A 18 -1.00 -11.94 0.61
C PRO A 18 0.11 -11.29 1.44
N GLU A 19 1.35 -11.77 1.33
CA GLU A 19 2.47 -11.13 2.02
C GLU A 19 2.76 -9.76 1.47
N LEU A 20 2.77 -9.65 0.14
CA LEU A 20 2.95 -8.36 -0.52
C LEU A 20 1.82 -7.40 -0.17
N ARG A 21 0.59 -7.91 -0.17
CA ARG A 21 -0.56 -7.09 0.19
C ARG A 21 -0.46 -6.57 1.61
N GLN A 22 -0.06 -7.42 2.54
CA GLN A 22 0.11 -7.01 3.93
C GLN A 22 1.21 -5.97 4.07
N TRP A 23 2.33 -6.18 3.40
CA TRP A 23 3.43 -5.21 3.39
C TRP A 23 2.97 -3.87 2.82
N ALA A 24 2.27 -3.91 1.69
CA ALA A 24 1.79 -2.71 1.02
C ALA A 24 0.79 -1.95 1.88
N GLU A 25 -0.08 -2.68 2.57
CA GLU A 25 -1.05 -2.09 3.49
C GLU A 25 -0.36 -1.36 4.62
N GLN A 26 0.65 -1.97 5.21
CA GLN A 26 1.44 -1.35 6.27
C GLN A 26 2.19 -0.11 5.75
N TRP A 27 2.75 -0.21 4.57
CA TRP A 27 3.48 0.89 3.96
C TRP A 27 2.56 2.09 3.69
N LEU A 28 1.40 1.83 3.11
CA LEU A 28 0.43 2.88 2.83
C LEU A 28 -0.11 3.51 4.12
N LYS A 29 -0.37 2.68 5.10
CA LYS A 29 -0.84 3.14 6.41
C LYS A 29 0.18 4.06 7.07
N SER A 30 1.45 3.68 7.01
CA SER A 30 2.54 4.49 7.55
C SER A 30 2.64 5.84 6.85
N LYS A 31 2.49 5.84 5.53
CA LYS A 31 2.54 7.06 4.72
C LYS A 31 1.37 7.98 5.05
N GLU A 32 0.18 7.42 5.13
CA GLU A 32 -1.02 8.19 5.49
C GLU A 32 -0.94 8.70 6.93
N ARG A 33 -0.34 7.91 7.82
CA ARG A 33 -0.16 8.31 9.20
C ARG A 33 0.67 9.58 9.31
N SER A 34 1.69 9.69 8.47
CA SER A 34 2.53 10.88 8.42
C SER A 34 1.71 12.13 8.07
N VAL A 35 0.73 11.98 7.16
CA VAL A 35 -0.15 13.07 6.77
C VAL A 35 -1.17 13.38 7.84
N ALA A 36 -1.63 12.35 8.55
CA ALA A 36 -2.68 12.47 9.57
C ALA A 36 -2.10 12.55 10.98
N ALA A 37 -1.02 13.29 11.16
CA ALA A 37 -0.30 13.34 12.43
C ALA A 37 -1.14 13.89 13.59
N ASN A 38 -2.19 14.64 13.30
CA ASN A 38 -3.05 15.22 14.33
C ASN A 38 -4.11 14.25 14.88
N MET A 39 -4.27 13.10 14.22
CA MET A 39 -5.25 12.10 14.66
C MET A 39 -4.68 11.22 15.77
N THR A 40 -5.54 10.79 16.68
CA THR A 40 -5.17 9.74 17.61
C THR A 40 -5.05 8.42 16.86
N ASP A 41 -4.40 7.44 17.47
CA ASP A 41 -4.25 6.13 16.84
C ASP A 41 -5.60 5.48 16.59
N GLU A 42 -6.55 5.62 17.52
CA GLU A 42 -7.89 5.08 17.35
C GLU A 42 -8.63 5.74 16.18
N GLU A 43 -8.55 7.07 16.10
CA GLU A 43 -9.19 7.81 15.03
C GLU A 43 -8.59 7.44 13.69
N PHE A 44 -7.27 7.32 13.65
CA PHE A 44 -6.59 6.96 12.41
C PHE A 44 -6.97 5.56 11.95
N ASP A 45 -7.00 4.59 12.85
CA ASP A 45 -7.36 3.21 12.49
C ASP A 45 -8.79 3.11 11.97
N LYS A 46 -9.72 3.84 12.57
CA LYS A 46 -11.09 3.88 12.08
C LYS A 46 -11.16 4.48 10.68
N HIS A 47 -10.49 5.60 10.50
CA HIS A 47 -10.47 6.27 9.21
C HIS A 47 -9.82 5.40 8.14
N TRP A 48 -8.69 4.80 8.49
CA TRP A 48 -7.96 3.92 7.59
C TRP A 48 -8.79 2.72 7.15
N LEU A 49 -9.51 2.12 8.08
CA LEU A 49 -10.34 0.96 7.77
C LEU A 49 -11.42 1.26 6.74
N TYR A 50 -11.98 2.48 6.79
CA TYR A 50 -13.01 2.88 5.84
C TYR A 50 -12.44 3.14 4.44
N VAL A 51 -11.27 3.74 4.36
CA VAL A 51 -10.70 4.13 3.06
C VAL A 51 -9.68 3.13 2.53
N ARG A 52 -9.32 2.16 3.34
CA ARG A 52 -8.25 1.23 3.01
C ARG A 52 -8.43 0.53 1.65
N PRO A 53 -9.61 -0.02 1.31
CA PRO A 53 -9.75 -0.69 0.02
C PRO A 53 -9.47 0.23 -1.15
N GLU A 54 -9.97 1.45 -1.08
CA GLU A 54 -9.73 2.44 -2.15
C GLU A 54 -8.27 2.86 -2.18
N ARG A 55 -7.69 3.10 -1.00
CA ARG A 55 -6.28 3.47 -0.93
C ARG A 55 -5.36 2.37 -1.45
N MET A 56 -5.71 1.12 -1.17
CA MET A 56 -4.94 0.01 -1.72
C MET A 56 -4.99 -0.01 -3.23
N HIS A 57 -6.16 0.22 -3.81
CA HIS A 57 -6.29 0.27 -5.26
C HIS A 57 -5.55 1.46 -5.87
N ASP A 58 -5.69 2.62 -5.25
CA ASP A 58 -5.06 3.83 -5.76
C ASP A 58 -3.55 3.84 -5.53
N GLY A 59 -3.12 3.29 -4.40
CA GLY A 59 -1.72 3.25 -4.04
C GLY A 59 -0.98 2.00 -4.45
N ALA A 60 -1.63 1.09 -5.18
CA ALA A 60 -1.04 -0.21 -5.51
C ALA A 60 0.30 -0.07 -6.24
N LEU A 61 0.35 0.78 -7.25
CA LEU A 61 1.57 0.96 -8.04
C LEU A 61 2.70 1.51 -7.16
N GLU A 62 2.41 2.51 -6.35
CA GLU A 62 3.40 3.10 -5.45
C GLU A 62 3.90 2.09 -4.42
N ALA A 63 2.97 1.35 -3.82
CA ALA A 63 3.31 0.38 -2.79
C ALA A 63 4.14 -0.77 -3.33
N VAL A 64 3.76 -1.31 -4.48
CA VAL A 64 4.52 -2.40 -5.09
C VAL A 64 5.90 -1.92 -5.54
N THR A 65 5.98 -0.71 -6.07
CA THR A 65 7.26 -0.12 -6.45
C THR A 65 8.17 0.02 -5.23
N ALA A 66 7.63 0.51 -4.13
CA ALA A 66 8.39 0.65 -2.88
C ALA A 66 8.87 -0.70 -2.37
N TYR A 67 8.01 -1.71 -2.44
CA TYR A 67 8.38 -3.06 -2.02
C TYR A 67 9.55 -3.59 -2.84
N GLN A 68 9.48 -3.42 -4.15
CA GLN A 68 10.55 -3.88 -5.03
C GLN A 68 11.86 -3.18 -4.74
N GLN A 69 11.81 -1.88 -4.50
CA GLN A 69 13.00 -1.10 -4.18
C GLN A 69 13.64 -1.55 -2.87
N GLU A 70 12.83 -1.82 -1.86
CA GLU A 70 13.35 -2.27 -0.56
C GLU A 70 13.92 -3.68 -0.61
N HIS A 71 13.36 -4.53 -1.46
CA HIS A 71 13.76 -5.94 -1.53
C HIS A 71 14.75 -6.24 -2.63
N GLN A 72 15.12 -5.24 -3.41
CA GLN A 72 16.17 -5.42 -4.41
C GLN A 72 17.56 -5.34 -3.80
N GLY A 73 17.64 -4.89 -2.59
CA GLY A 73 18.88 -4.85 -1.86
C GLY A 73 19.94 -4.05 -2.49
#